data_f1721dae2f6599ee18357fbf6bf3f456
#
_entry.id   f1721dae2f6599ee18357fbf6bf3f456
#
_cell.length_a   1.000
_cell.length_b   1.000
_cell.length_c   1.000
_cell.angle_alpha   90.00
_cell.angle_beta   90.00
_cell.angle_gamma   90.00
#
_symmetry.space_group_name_H-M   'P 1'
#
loop_
_entity.id
_entity.type
_entity.pdbx_description
1 polymer ?
#
loop_
_entity_poly.entity_id
_entity_poly.type
_entity_poly.pdbx_seq_one_letter_code
_entity_poly.pdbx_strand_id
1 'polypeptide(L)'
;MTNEEKIVLFEKEINYMEIENIKDFFKKAISLVPDYFFEVPAASSGKFHSVLECGFGGLVYHTRSVAKVANYLVNLQQYKSKLNEVEKDCVICAALLHDCLKHDWENKTGFSVHQHPVLAAEFVKTDSRLDEIVNDEIRTMIGDAVASHSGEWTTSKRSKVVLPSPQNLVQELVHLSDYMASRSDIHILFEGEDNKPKTPDLNEFKLTFGKHSGKTIPQIAAIDRGWLVWAQDNLTREPLLTLIKKYFDEEDEI
;
A
#
# COMPACT_ATOMS: atom_id res chain seq x y z
N MET A 1 3.58 -8.24 15.56
CA MET A 1 4.96 -7.76 15.31
C MET A 1 5.39 -6.82 16.44
N THR A 2 6.68 -6.81 16.81
CA THR A 2 7.22 -5.78 17.72
C THR A 2 7.36 -4.43 16.99
N ASN A 3 7.50 -3.34 17.75
CA ASN A 3 7.68 -2.01 17.15
C ASN A 3 8.98 -1.94 16.33
N GLU A 4 10.04 -2.56 16.81
CA GLU A 4 11.34 -2.65 16.14
C GLU A 4 11.24 -3.40 14.81
N GLU A 5 10.54 -4.54 14.79
CA GLU A 5 10.30 -5.30 13.56
C GLU A 5 9.54 -4.49 12.52
N LYS A 6 8.53 -3.70 12.93
CA LYS A 6 7.79 -2.79 12.04
C LYS A 6 8.69 -1.73 11.40
N ILE A 7 9.56 -1.11 12.20
CA ILE A 7 10.49 -0.05 11.76
C ILE A 7 11.55 -0.59 10.80
N VAL A 8 12.15 -1.74 11.12
CA VAL A 8 13.23 -2.35 10.31
C VAL A 8 12.79 -2.64 8.88
N LEU A 9 11.52 -2.93 8.64
CA LEU A 9 10.99 -3.13 7.29
C LEU A 9 11.14 -1.91 6.37
N PHE A 10 11.31 -0.72 6.93
CA PHE A 10 11.43 0.55 6.21
C PHE A 10 12.80 1.23 6.40
N GLU A 11 13.79 0.53 6.93
CA GLU A 11 15.10 1.13 7.26
C GLU A 11 15.75 1.83 6.06
N LYS A 12 15.67 1.24 4.88
CA LYS A 12 16.21 1.83 3.65
C LYS A 12 15.48 3.11 3.26
N GLU A 13 14.14 3.09 3.33
CA GLU A 13 13.29 4.20 2.93
C GLU A 13 13.32 5.35 3.96
N ILE A 14 13.50 5.05 5.25
CA ILE A 14 13.75 6.05 6.30
C ILE A 14 15.02 6.85 5.97
N ASN A 15 16.04 6.22 5.43
CA ASN A 15 17.30 6.87 5.05
C ASN A 15 17.19 7.73 3.78
N TYR A 16 16.04 7.80 3.09
CA TYR A 16 15.79 8.79 2.06
C TYR A 16 15.51 10.17 2.61
N MET A 17 15.09 10.28 3.89
CA MET A 17 14.90 11.54 4.60
C MET A 17 16.21 12.00 5.24
N GLU A 18 16.39 13.32 5.37
CA GLU A 18 17.58 13.93 5.97
C GLU A 18 17.30 14.45 7.40
N ILE A 19 16.06 14.87 7.70
CA ILE A 19 15.66 15.55 8.93
C ILE A 19 15.27 14.54 10.01
N GLU A 20 16.03 14.49 11.09
CA GLU A 20 15.93 13.44 12.10
C GLU A 20 14.57 13.39 12.81
N ASN A 21 13.98 14.53 13.15
CA ASN A 21 12.66 14.55 13.80
C ASN A 21 11.53 14.05 12.86
N ILE A 22 11.65 14.19 11.53
CA ILE A 22 10.71 13.63 10.57
C ILE A 22 10.89 12.11 10.49
N LYS A 23 12.12 11.60 10.53
CA LYS A 23 12.41 10.17 10.64
C LYS A 23 11.80 9.58 11.92
N ASP A 24 11.99 10.26 13.05
CA ASP A 24 11.47 9.81 14.34
C ASP A 24 9.94 9.86 14.38
N PHE A 25 9.33 10.86 13.73
CA PHE A 25 7.89 10.93 13.54
C PHE A 25 7.37 9.71 12.77
N PHE A 26 8.00 9.37 11.65
CA PHE A 26 7.64 8.18 10.89
C PHE A 26 7.83 6.89 11.70
N LYS A 27 9.00 6.71 12.35
CA LYS A 27 9.27 5.52 13.19
C LYS A 27 8.21 5.34 14.27
N LYS A 28 7.82 6.44 14.92
CA LYS A 28 6.76 6.41 15.92
C LYS A 28 5.41 6.10 15.30
N ALA A 29 5.04 6.74 14.20
CA ALA A 29 3.76 6.52 13.53
C ALA A 29 3.63 5.05 13.07
N ILE A 30 4.63 4.51 12.37
CA ILE A 30 4.57 3.12 11.84
C ILE A 30 4.52 2.08 12.97
N SER A 31 5.11 2.36 14.14
CA SER A 31 5.02 1.48 15.30
C SER A 31 3.59 1.35 15.86
N LEU A 32 2.73 2.33 15.60
CA LEU A 32 1.34 2.40 16.07
C LEU A 32 0.34 1.84 15.05
N VAL A 33 0.78 1.59 13.82
CA VAL A 33 -0.07 1.06 12.73
C VAL A 33 -0.49 -0.38 13.05
N PRO A 34 -1.76 -0.76 12.80
CA PRO A 34 -2.26 -2.11 13.04
C PRO A 34 -1.48 -3.20 12.31
N ASP A 35 -1.34 -4.37 12.92
CA ASP A 35 -0.53 -5.48 12.39
C ASP A 35 -0.99 -5.96 11.01
N TYR A 36 -2.29 -5.87 10.69
CA TYR A 36 -2.77 -6.27 9.36
C TYR A 36 -2.05 -5.56 8.20
N PHE A 37 -1.61 -4.30 8.41
CA PHE A 37 -0.90 -3.52 7.39
C PHE A 37 0.34 -4.28 6.86
N PHE A 38 0.99 -5.03 7.75
CA PHE A 38 2.21 -5.79 7.43
C PHE A 38 1.93 -7.14 6.76
N GLU A 39 0.68 -7.55 6.69
CA GLU A 39 0.26 -8.88 6.23
C GLU A 39 -0.52 -8.85 4.91
N VAL A 40 -1.33 -7.81 4.71
CA VAL A 40 -2.28 -7.77 3.59
C VAL A 40 -1.60 -7.43 2.25
N PRO A 41 -2.23 -7.82 1.12
CA PRO A 41 -1.83 -7.35 -0.20
C PRO A 41 -2.13 -5.85 -0.38
N ALA A 42 -1.43 -5.19 -1.30
CA ALA A 42 -1.63 -3.77 -1.61
C ALA A 42 -3.05 -3.47 -2.11
N ALA A 43 -3.67 -4.39 -2.83
CA ALA A 43 -5.05 -4.25 -3.27
C ALA A 43 -5.81 -5.57 -3.15
N SER A 44 -7.04 -5.50 -2.64
CA SER A 44 -7.92 -6.66 -2.52
C SER A 44 -8.32 -7.27 -3.88
N SER A 45 -8.21 -6.52 -4.98
CA SER A 45 -8.59 -7.00 -6.31
C SER A 45 -7.43 -7.55 -7.14
N GLY A 46 -6.16 -7.28 -6.78
CA GLY A 46 -4.98 -7.59 -7.56
C GLY A 46 -4.96 -7.02 -8.99
N LYS A 47 -5.84 -6.03 -9.30
CA LYS A 47 -6.09 -5.61 -10.68
C LYS A 47 -5.10 -4.57 -11.20
N PHE A 48 -4.67 -3.65 -10.35
CA PHE A 48 -3.90 -2.46 -10.75
C PHE A 48 -2.45 -2.52 -10.30
N HIS A 49 -2.15 -3.25 -9.25
CA HIS A 49 -0.83 -3.33 -8.64
C HIS A 49 0.08 -4.35 -9.33
N SER A 50 1.39 -4.15 -9.20
CA SER A 50 2.40 -5.13 -9.57
C SER A 50 2.14 -6.48 -8.90
N VAL A 51 2.46 -7.57 -9.57
CA VAL A 51 2.38 -8.93 -9.00
C VAL A 51 3.17 -9.06 -7.69
N LEU A 52 4.25 -8.28 -7.51
CA LEU A 52 5.06 -8.23 -6.29
C LEU A 52 4.29 -7.71 -5.07
N GLU A 53 3.21 -6.98 -5.30
CA GLU A 53 2.38 -6.32 -4.29
C GLU A 53 1.07 -7.09 -4.00
N CYS A 54 0.83 -8.22 -4.69
CA CYS A 54 -0.45 -8.93 -4.62
C CYS A 54 -0.52 -10.03 -3.52
N GLY A 55 0.59 -10.34 -2.85
CA GLY A 55 0.67 -11.39 -1.83
C GLY A 55 0.75 -10.88 -0.40
N PHE A 56 1.13 -11.78 0.51
CA PHE A 56 1.40 -11.46 1.91
C PHE A 56 2.48 -10.37 2.03
N GLY A 57 2.20 -9.33 2.83
CA GLY A 57 3.08 -8.18 2.96
C GLY A 57 3.15 -7.28 1.72
N GLY A 58 2.24 -7.49 0.76
CA GLY A 58 2.19 -6.70 -0.48
C GLY A 58 1.95 -5.21 -0.23
N LEU A 59 1.20 -4.84 0.82
CA LEU A 59 0.97 -3.45 1.18
C LEU A 59 2.26 -2.77 1.69
N VAL A 60 3.10 -3.48 2.44
CA VAL A 60 4.44 -3.00 2.82
C VAL A 60 5.31 -2.81 1.58
N TYR A 61 5.32 -3.80 0.66
CA TYR A 61 6.10 -3.70 -0.57
C TYR A 61 5.65 -2.49 -1.41
N HIS A 62 4.34 -2.29 -1.57
CA HIS A 62 3.77 -1.12 -2.25
C HIS A 62 4.20 0.19 -1.57
N THR A 63 4.04 0.31 -0.27
CA THR A 63 4.40 1.52 0.50
C THR A 63 5.89 1.88 0.31
N ARG A 64 6.78 0.89 0.34
CA ARG A 64 8.21 1.07 0.04
C ARG A 64 8.45 1.49 -1.41
N SER A 65 7.68 0.91 -2.35
CA SER A 65 7.74 1.28 -3.77
C SER A 65 7.33 2.74 -3.98
N VAL A 66 6.24 3.20 -3.33
CA VAL A 66 5.80 4.59 -3.36
C VAL A 66 6.87 5.53 -2.80
N ALA A 67 7.46 5.20 -1.65
CA ALA A 67 8.54 6.01 -1.07
C ALA A 67 9.79 6.06 -1.97
N LYS A 68 10.15 4.97 -2.64
CA LYS A 68 11.26 4.94 -3.60
C LYS A 68 11.01 5.84 -4.81
N VAL A 69 9.79 5.81 -5.36
CA VAL A 69 9.38 6.72 -6.45
C VAL A 69 9.38 8.17 -5.96
N ALA A 70 8.84 8.43 -4.77
CA ALA A 70 8.84 9.75 -4.14
C ALA A 70 10.28 10.32 -4.02
N ASN A 71 11.22 9.49 -3.54
CA ASN A 71 12.63 9.87 -3.45
C ASN A 71 13.24 10.21 -4.81
N TYR A 72 12.91 9.48 -5.87
CA TYR A 72 13.35 9.84 -7.22
C TYR A 72 12.75 11.17 -7.66
N LEU A 73 11.46 11.38 -7.45
CA LEU A 73 10.76 12.59 -7.89
C LEU A 73 11.29 13.84 -7.18
N VAL A 74 11.43 13.85 -5.84
CA VAL A 74 11.92 15.03 -5.11
C VAL A 74 13.36 15.40 -5.47
N ASN A 75 14.13 14.46 -6.01
CA ASN A 75 15.51 14.66 -6.46
C ASN A 75 15.64 14.98 -7.95
N LEU A 76 14.56 14.88 -8.75
CA LEU A 76 14.59 15.33 -10.14
C LEU A 76 14.79 16.84 -10.22
N GLN A 77 15.62 17.31 -11.14
CA GLN A 77 15.99 18.73 -11.30
C GLN A 77 14.76 19.66 -11.37
N GLN A 78 13.69 19.24 -12.02
CA GLN A 78 12.46 20.02 -12.18
C GLN A 78 11.68 20.22 -10.89
N TYR A 79 11.85 19.37 -9.87
CA TYR A 79 11.18 19.45 -8.58
C TYR A 79 12.14 19.88 -7.46
N LYS A 80 13.38 19.40 -7.48
CA LYS A 80 14.41 19.71 -6.49
C LYS A 80 14.59 21.21 -6.25
N SER A 81 14.47 22.03 -7.28
CA SER A 81 14.59 23.49 -7.18
C SER A 81 13.36 24.21 -6.61
N LYS A 82 12.24 23.48 -6.49
CA LYS A 82 10.95 24.04 -6.02
C LYS A 82 10.58 23.60 -4.61
N LEU A 83 11.34 22.69 -4.02
CA LEU A 83 11.10 22.12 -2.71
C LEU A 83 12.30 22.45 -1.81
N ASN A 84 12.02 22.87 -0.58
CA ASN A 84 13.03 22.88 0.48
C ASN A 84 13.22 21.48 1.08
N GLU A 85 14.21 21.30 1.95
CA GLU A 85 14.53 19.97 2.51
C GLU A 85 13.40 19.42 3.40
N VAL A 86 12.68 20.30 4.13
CA VAL A 86 11.51 19.88 4.93
C VAL A 86 10.40 19.35 4.04
N GLU A 87 10.08 20.03 2.94
CA GLU A 87 9.05 19.61 1.99
C GLU A 87 9.40 18.28 1.32
N LYS A 88 10.67 18.05 0.98
CA LYS A 88 11.13 16.76 0.42
C LYS A 88 10.92 15.62 1.41
N ASP A 89 11.31 15.80 2.66
CA ASP A 89 11.16 14.81 3.70
C ASP A 89 9.68 14.58 4.04
N CYS A 90 8.85 15.63 4.01
CA CYS A 90 7.39 15.50 4.14
C CYS A 90 6.77 14.66 3.01
N VAL A 91 7.23 14.81 1.76
CA VAL A 91 6.79 13.96 0.63
C VAL A 91 7.12 12.51 0.89
N ILE A 92 8.35 12.19 1.32
CA ILE A 92 8.79 10.82 1.59
C ILE A 92 8.03 10.24 2.79
N CYS A 93 7.90 10.99 3.89
CA CYS A 93 7.16 10.57 5.08
C CYS A 93 5.68 10.31 4.76
N ALA A 94 5.04 11.20 4.00
CA ALA A 94 3.65 11.04 3.58
C ALA A 94 3.49 9.83 2.65
N ALA A 95 4.41 9.58 1.73
CA ALA A 95 4.45 8.40 0.88
C ALA A 95 4.55 7.11 1.70
N LEU A 96 5.29 7.11 2.80
CA LEU A 96 5.41 5.98 3.73
C LEU A 96 4.16 5.77 4.61
N LEU A 97 3.32 6.79 4.80
CA LEU A 97 2.13 6.73 5.66
C LEU A 97 0.79 6.73 4.89
N HIS A 98 0.79 6.92 3.56
CA HIS A 98 -0.42 7.18 2.78
C HIS A 98 -1.51 6.10 2.95
N ASP A 99 -1.12 4.85 3.03
CA ASP A 99 -1.99 3.68 3.12
C ASP A 99 -1.99 3.00 4.50
N CYS A 100 -1.43 3.63 5.54
CA CYS A 100 -1.21 3.01 6.86
C CYS A 100 -2.51 2.53 7.54
N LEU A 101 -3.67 3.06 7.16
CA LEU A 101 -5.00 2.65 7.62
C LEU A 101 -5.91 2.20 6.46
N LYS A 102 -5.37 1.50 5.47
CA LYS A 102 -6.07 1.09 4.25
C LYS A 102 -7.37 0.32 4.48
N HIS A 103 -7.44 -0.49 5.54
CA HIS A 103 -8.64 -1.26 5.94
C HIS A 103 -9.32 -0.69 7.20
N ASP A 104 -9.05 0.57 7.59
CA ASP A 104 -9.36 1.21 8.87
C ASP A 104 -8.54 0.65 10.06
N TRP A 105 -8.87 1.08 11.29
CA TRP A 105 -8.17 0.62 12.50
C TRP A 105 -8.45 -0.84 12.88
N GLU A 106 -9.65 -1.32 12.61
CA GLU A 106 -10.12 -2.62 13.09
C GLU A 106 -10.09 -3.71 12.02
N ASN A 107 -9.80 -3.36 10.76
CA ASN A 107 -9.82 -4.30 9.62
C ASN A 107 -11.10 -5.15 9.57
N LYS A 108 -12.24 -4.56 9.92
CA LYS A 108 -13.52 -5.28 10.05
C LYS A 108 -13.95 -6.04 8.81
N THR A 109 -13.68 -5.48 7.65
CA THR A 109 -14.13 -6.05 6.37
C THR A 109 -13.06 -6.88 5.66
N GLY A 110 -11.79 -6.73 6.03
CA GLY A 110 -10.65 -7.29 5.29
C GLY A 110 -10.42 -6.65 3.92
N PHE A 111 -11.06 -5.49 3.63
CA PHE A 111 -10.98 -4.79 2.35
C PHE A 111 -10.62 -3.32 2.54
N SER A 112 -10.00 -2.75 1.49
CA SER A 112 -9.73 -1.32 1.43
C SER A 112 -11.02 -0.51 1.56
N VAL A 113 -11.01 0.46 2.47
CA VAL A 113 -12.10 1.41 2.65
C VAL A 113 -11.83 2.70 1.87
N HIS A 114 -12.85 3.26 1.20
CA HIS A 114 -12.67 4.44 0.36
C HIS A 114 -12.10 5.63 1.13
N GLN A 115 -12.50 5.81 2.40
CA GLN A 115 -12.05 6.92 3.24
C GLN A 115 -10.69 6.70 3.91
N HIS A 116 -9.92 5.64 3.59
CA HIS A 116 -8.61 5.40 4.21
C HIS A 116 -7.65 6.61 4.13
N PRO A 117 -7.63 7.44 3.06
CA PRO A 117 -6.75 8.60 3.01
C PRO A 117 -7.04 9.60 4.14
N VAL A 118 -8.33 9.83 4.40
CA VAL A 118 -8.76 10.75 5.46
C VAL A 118 -8.52 10.15 6.84
N LEU A 119 -8.74 8.85 7.03
CA LEU A 119 -8.45 8.16 8.29
C LEU A 119 -6.96 8.18 8.63
N ALA A 120 -6.11 7.90 7.65
CA ALA A 120 -4.66 7.96 7.82
C ALA A 120 -4.18 9.40 8.10
N ALA A 121 -4.76 10.39 7.41
CA ALA A 121 -4.46 11.80 7.64
C ALA A 121 -4.93 12.28 9.04
N GLU A 122 -6.09 11.84 9.50
CA GLU A 122 -6.58 12.13 10.86
C GLU A 122 -5.62 11.54 11.91
N PHE A 123 -5.22 10.29 11.76
CA PHE A 123 -4.20 9.67 12.61
C PHE A 123 -2.92 10.51 12.64
N VAL A 124 -2.36 10.85 11.48
CA VAL A 124 -1.15 11.67 11.37
C VAL A 124 -1.31 13.01 12.06
N LYS A 125 -2.44 13.70 11.90
CA LYS A 125 -2.66 15.07 12.39
C LYS A 125 -3.06 15.16 13.85
N THR A 126 -3.75 14.15 14.40
CA THR A 126 -4.45 14.32 15.69
C THR A 126 -4.10 13.31 16.76
N ASP A 127 -3.38 12.23 16.43
CA ASP A 127 -3.04 11.23 17.44
C ASP A 127 -2.04 11.80 18.46
N SER A 128 -2.45 11.88 19.72
CA SER A 128 -1.63 12.47 20.79
C SER A 128 -0.32 11.72 21.07
N ARG A 129 -0.21 10.47 20.64
CA ARG A 129 1.02 9.67 20.76
C ARG A 129 2.13 10.15 19.80
N LEU A 130 1.79 11.04 18.85
CA LEU A 130 2.70 11.66 17.88
C LEU A 130 2.99 13.13 18.20
N ASP A 131 2.45 13.66 19.32
CA ASP A 131 2.66 15.05 19.72
C ASP A 131 4.14 15.34 20.01
N GLU A 132 4.54 16.59 19.80
CA GLU A 132 5.87 17.15 20.11
C GLU A 132 7.07 16.55 19.32
N ILE A 133 6.88 15.55 18.47
CA ILE A 133 7.97 14.96 17.66
C ILE A 133 8.34 15.92 16.51
N VAL A 134 7.33 16.45 15.83
CA VAL A 134 7.46 17.51 14.81
C VAL A 134 6.50 18.65 15.14
N ASN A 135 6.73 19.84 14.59
CA ASN A 135 5.80 20.95 14.76
C ASN A 135 4.51 20.75 13.96
N ASP A 136 3.47 21.54 14.29
CA ASP A 136 2.13 21.43 13.68
C ASP A 136 2.14 21.69 12.17
N GLU A 137 3.04 22.53 11.67
CA GLU A 137 3.17 22.84 10.24
C GLU A 137 3.63 21.60 9.46
N ILE A 138 4.70 20.94 9.91
CA ILE A 138 5.21 19.69 9.33
C ILE A 138 4.14 18.59 9.42
N ARG A 139 3.53 18.45 10.59
CA ARG A 139 2.49 17.45 10.84
C ARG A 139 1.28 17.64 9.94
N THR A 140 0.84 18.88 9.74
CA THR A 140 -0.24 19.24 8.83
C THR A 140 0.13 18.97 7.38
N MET A 141 1.35 19.33 6.96
CA MET A 141 1.85 19.11 5.60
C MET A 141 1.86 17.61 5.25
N ILE A 142 2.38 16.76 6.12
CA ILE A 142 2.37 15.30 5.95
C ILE A 142 0.93 14.79 5.88
N GLY A 143 0.06 15.18 6.82
CA GLY A 143 -1.32 14.73 6.88
C GLY A 143 -2.15 15.17 5.67
N ASP A 144 -1.97 16.39 5.16
CA ASP A 144 -2.67 16.87 3.96
C ASP A 144 -2.22 16.12 2.71
N ALA A 145 -0.94 15.79 2.61
CA ALA A 145 -0.42 14.98 1.52
C ALA A 145 -0.96 13.53 1.57
N VAL A 146 -1.05 12.96 2.76
CA VAL A 146 -1.71 11.67 3.00
C VAL A 146 -3.19 11.71 2.61
N ALA A 147 -3.93 12.76 3.03
CA ALA A 147 -5.36 12.87 2.73
C ALA A 147 -5.67 12.91 1.24
N SER A 148 -4.80 13.52 0.42
CA SER A 148 -5.02 13.81 -0.99
C SER A 148 -4.33 12.82 -1.95
N HIS A 149 -3.69 11.74 -1.45
CA HIS A 149 -2.92 10.83 -2.30
C HIS A 149 -3.75 10.14 -3.39
N SER A 150 -5.07 9.98 -3.19
CA SER A 150 -5.96 9.43 -4.22
C SER A 150 -6.10 10.33 -5.48
N GLY A 151 -5.61 11.57 -5.45
CA GLY A 151 -5.57 12.47 -6.58
C GLY A 151 -6.95 12.83 -7.14
N GLU A 152 -7.21 12.46 -8.40
CA GLU A 152 -8.49 12.72 -9.09
C GLU A 152 -9.62 11.75 -8.67
N TRP A 153 -9.31 10.63 -8.04
CA TRP A 153 -10.31 9.62 -7.62
C TRP A 153 -10.94 9.98 -6.27
N THR A 154 -11.60 11.13 -6.21
CA THR A 154 -12.16 11.69 -4.96
C THR A 154 -13.49 11.09 -4.52
N THR A 155 -14.19 10.36 -5.39
CA THR A 155 -15.53 9.82 -5.12
C THR A 155 -15.63 8.32 -5.34
N SER A 156 -16.55 7.67 -4.63
CA SER A 156 -16.86 6.25 -4.80
C SER A 156 -18.36 6.00 -4.73
N LYS A 157 -18.87 5.08 -5.56
CA LYS A 157 -20.27 4.64 -5.48
C LYS A 157 -20.62 3.95 -4.15
N ARG A 158 -19.62 3.53 -3.36
CA ARG A 158 -19.77 2.80 -2.10
C ARG A 158 -19.62 3.68 -0.87
N SER A 159 -19.34 4.99 -1.03
CA SER A 159 -19.12 5.93 0.07
C SER A 159 -19.70 7.30 -0.26
N LYS A 160 -20.20 8.00 0.77
CA LYS A 160 -20.60 9.40 0.66
C LYS A 160 -19.44 10.37 0.90
N VAL A 161 -18.30 9.86 1.35
CA VAL A 161 -17.11 10.68 1.61
C VAL A 161 -16.51 11.10 0.29
N VAL A 162 -16.25 12.39 0.15
CA VAL A 162 -15.48 12.96 -0.95
C VAL A 162 -14.08 13.26 -0.44
N LEU A 163 -13.08 12.67 -1.08
CA LEU A 163 -11.67 12.84 -0.71
C LEU A 163 -11.14 14.19 -1.23
N PRO A 164 -10.19 14.82 -0.54
CA PRO A 164 -9.53 16.02 -1.07
C PRO A 164 -8.63 15.65 -2.26
N SER A 165 -8.54 16.55 -3.24
CA SER A 165 -7.56 16.47 -4.33
C SER A 165 -6.29 17.25 -3.96
N PRO A 166 -5.12 16.92 -4.57
CA PRO A 166 -3.87 17.66 -4.36
C PRO A 166 -4.01 19.17 -4.68
N GLN A 167 -3.46 20.03 -3.84
CA GLN A 167 -3.53 21.48 -3.94
C GLN A 167 -2.16 22.16 -4.08
N ASN A 168 -1.08 21.42 -3.86
CA ASN A 168 0.30 21.92 -3.92
C ASN A 168 1.26 20.81 -4.35
N LEU A 169 2.52 21.18 -4.61
CA LEU A 169 3.52 20.28 -5.15
C LEU A 169 3.82 19.09 -4.23
N VAL A 170 3.83 19.27 -2.90
CA VAL A 170 4.05 18.16 -1.93
C VAL A 170 2.96 17.10 -2.11
N GLN A 171 1.70 17.50 -2.14
CA GLN A 171 0.54 16.63 -2.33
C GLN A 171 0.53 15.97 -3.71
N GLU A 172 0.85 16.73 -4.77
CA GLU A 172 0.95 16.21 -6.14
C GLU A 172 2.02 15.13 -6.26
N LEU A 173 3.18 15.30 -5.62
CA LEU A 173 4.27 14.32 -5.69
C LEU A 173 3.94 13.03 -4.94
N VAL A 174 3.23 13.10 -3.82
CA VAL A 174 2.75 11.89 -3.11
C VAL A 174 1.74 11.14 -3.98
N HIS A 175 0.74 11.85 -4.55
CA HIS A 175 -0.21 11.24 -5.49
C HIS A 175 0.49 10.61 -6.69
N LEU A 176 1.41 11.33 -7.34
CA LEU A 176 2.13 10.83 -8.51
C LEU A 176 2.96 9.59 -8.17
N SER A 177 3.58 9.57 -6.99
CA SER A 177 4.37 8.42 -6.51
C SER A 177 3.52 7.18 -6.33
N ASP A 178 2.36 7.31 -5.68
CA ASP A 178 1.40 6.22 -5.52
C ASP A 178 0.83 5.77 -6.88
N TYR A 179 0.43 6.71 -7.73
CA TYR A 179 -0.07 6.42 -9.07
C TYR A 179 0.94 5.59 -9.89
N MET A 180 2.21 5.97 -9.89
CA MET A 180 3.25 5.25 -10.62
C MET A 180 3.52 3.86 -10.04
N ALA A 181 3.66 3.78 -8.71
CA ALA A 181 3.92 2.51 -8.02
C ALA A 181 2.74 1.53 -8.17
N SER A 182 1.51 2.02 -8.25
CA SER A 182 0.30 1.18 -8.39
C SER A 182 0.03 0.69 -9.82
N ARG A 183 0.95 0.86 -10.80
CA ARG A 183 0.77 0.33 -12.16
C ARG A 183 1.21 -1.13 -12.25
N SER A 184 0.33 -1.99 -12.75
CA SER A 184 0.60 -3.44 -12.86
C SER A 184 1.75 -3.81 -13.79
N ASP A 185 2.11 -2.94 -14.72
CA ASP A 185 3.19 -3.06 -15.69
C ASP A 185 4.50 -2.38 -15.24
N ILE A 186 4.50 -1.70 -14.08
CA ILE A 186 5.68 -1.10 -13.48
C ILE A 186 6.10 -1.94 -12.25
N HIS A 187 7.30 -2.51 -12.31
CA HIS A 187 7.86 -3.29 -11.22
C HIS A 187 9.00 -2.52 -10.53
N ILE A 188 8.74 -2.04 -9.33
CA ILE A 188 9.76 -1.38 -8.49
C ILE A 188 10.56 -2.47 -7.76
N LEU A 189 11.80 -2.67 -8.15
CA LEU A 189 12.67 -3.69 -7.57
C LEU A 189 13.58 -3.09 -6.49
N PHE A 190 13.87 -3.86 -5.44
CA PHE A 190 14.78 -3.48 -4.36
C PHE A 190 16.09 -4.26 -4.49
N GLU A 191 17.20 -3.54 -4.63
CA GLU A 191 18.52 -4.12 -4.77
C GLU A 191 18.92 -4.92 -3.52
N GLY A 192 19.44 -6.13 -3.73
CA GLY A 192 19.84 -7.04 -2.65
C GLY A 192 18.68 -7.74 -1.94
N GLU A 193 17.44 -7.60 -2.41
CA GLU A 193 16.26 -8.26 -1.85
C GLU A 193 15.69 -9.33 -2.78
N ASP A 194 14.92 -10.26 -2.23
CA ASP A 194 14.17 -11.22 -3.03
C ASP A 194 12.92 -10.53 -3.61
N ASN A 195 13.06 -10.06 -4.84
CA ASN A 195 12.00 -9.40 -5.61
C ASN A 195 11.09 -10.43 -6.30
N LYS A 196 10.66 -11.46 -5.59
CA LYS A 196 9.71 -12.44 -6.09
C LYS A 196 8.32 -12.21 -5.52
N PRO A 197 7.27 -12.52 -6.29
CA PRO A 197 5.91 -12.52 -5.75
C PRO A 197 5.81 -13.47 -4.57
N LYS A 198 5.30 -12.97 -3.44
CA LYS A 198 4.96 -13.83 -2.31
C LYS A 198 3.58 -14.42 -2.58
N THR A 199 3.55 -15.58 -3.22
CA THR A 199 2.32 -16.31 -3.50
C THR A 199 1.69 -16.76 -2.18
N PRO A 200 0.46 -16.38 -1.85
CA PRO A 200 -0.22 -16.85 -0.65
C PRO A 200 -0.37 -18.38 -0.66
N ASP A 201 -0.63 -18.98 0.50
CA ASP A 201 -1.01 -20.38 0.56
C ASP A 201 -2.37 -20.62 -0.12
N LEU A 202 -2.49 -21.74 -0.82
CA LEU A 202 -3.71 -22.14 -1.53
C LEU A 202 -4.95 -22.23 -0.63
N ASN A 203 -4.73 -22.62 0.64
CA ASN A 203 -5.78 -22.79 1.64
C ASN A 203 -6.12 -21.52 2.40
N GLU A 204 -5.26 -20.50 2.33
CA GLU A 204 -5.45 -19.21 3.01
C GLU A 204 -6.02 -18.15 2.06
N PHE A 205 -5.62 -18.18 0.78
CA PHE A 205 -6.12 -17.23 -0.21
C PHE A 205 -7.62 -17.39 -0.45
N LYS A 206 -8.40 -16.37 -0.11
CA LYS A 206 -9.85 -16.34 -0.37
C LYS A 206 -10.14 -15.40 -1.53
N LEU A 207 -10.91 -15.91 -2.50
CA LEU A 207 -11.39 -15.10 -3.61
C LEU A 207 -12.21 -13.90 -3.11
N THR A 208 -11.96 -12.70 -3.63
CA THR A 208 -12.58 -11.45 -3.16
C THR A 208 -13.72 -10.94 -4.05
N PHE A 209 -14.08 -11.70 -5.10
CA PHE A 209 -15.09 -11.26 -6.09
C PHE A 209 -15.89 -12.42 -6.66
N GLY A 210 -16.98 -12.07 -7.34
CA GLY A 210 -17.82 -13.03 -8.08
C GLY A 210 -18.56 -14.04 -7.20
N LYS A 211 -19.11 -15.09 -7.83
CA LYS A 211 -19.96 -16.10 -7.17
C LYS A 211 -19.23 -16.97 -6.14
N HIS A 212 -17.89 -16.97 -6.16
CA HIS A 212 -17.06 -17.74 -5.24
C HIS A 212 -16.33 -16.87 -4.23
N SER A 213 -16.76 -15.61 -4.06
CA SER A 213 -16.18 -14.71 -3.05
C SER A 213 -16.18 -15.36 -1.65
N GLY A 214 -15.07 -15.21 -0.94
CA GLY A 214 -14.84 -15.79 0.39
C GLY A 214 -14.36 -17.24 0.42
N LYS A 215 -14.26 -17.93 -0.73
CA LYS A 215 -13.78 -19.31 -0.83
C LYS A 215 -12.31 -19.39 -1.26
N THR A 216 -11.62 -20.41 -0.77
CA THR A 216 -10.24 -20.73 -1.18
C THR A 216 -10.25 -21.53 -2.51
N ILE A 217 -9.08 -21.64 -3.17
CA ILE A 217 -8.95 -22.38 -4.43
C ILE A 217 -9.40 -23.86 -4.26
N PRO A 218 -8.95 -24.62 -3.25
CA PRO A 218 -9.43 -25.99 -3.04
C PRO A 218 -10.95 -26.07 -2.79
N GLN A 219 -11.53 -25.10 -2.05
CA GLN A 219 -12.98 -25.07 -1.83
C GLN A 219 -13.76 -24.80 -3.12
N ILE A 220 -13.22 -23.97 -4.02
CA ILE A 220 -13.83 -23.72 -5.33
C ILE A 220 -13.69 -24.95 -6.20
N ALA A 221 -12.55 -25.62 -6.22
CA ALA A 221 -12.31 -26.85 -6.97
C ALA A 221 -13.31 -27.95 -6.60
N ALA A 222 -13.60 -28.10 -5.30
CA ALA A 222 -14.53 -29.10 -4.80
C ALA A 222 -15.98 -28.87 -5.24
N ILE A 223 -16.41 -27.65 -5.55
CA ILE A 223 -17.81 -27.32 -5.88
C ILE A 223 -18.01 -26.87 -7.33
N ASP A 224 -16.97 -26.35 -7.99
CA ASP A 224 -17.04 -25.76 -9.32
C ASP A 224 -15.66 -25.70 -10.00
N ARG A 225 -15.05 -26.87 -10.20
CA ARG A 225 -13.73 -26.98 -10.87
C ARG A 225 -13.74 -26.33 -12.26
N GLY A 226 -14.85 -26.38 -12.97
CA GLY A 226 -15.01 -25.78 -14.30
C GLY A 226 -14.84 -24.26 -14.27
N TRP A 227 -15.19 -23.60 -13.18
CA TRP A 227 -14.94 -22.18 -13.01
C TRP A 227 -13.43 -21.86 -12.89
N LEU A 228 -12.64 -22.70 -12.23
CA LEU A 228 -11.18 -22.50 -12.16
C LEU A 228 -10.54 -22.61 -13.54
N VAL A 229 -10.95 -23.59 -14.35
CA VAL A 229 -10.48 -23.72 -15.74
C VAL A 229 -10.86 -22.49 -16.54
N TRP A 230 -12.13 -22.07 -16.48
CA TRP A 230 -12.58 -20.84 -17.15
C TRP A 230 -11.80 -19.60 -16.67
N ALA A 231 -11.55 -19.48 -15.36
CA ALA A 231 -10.83 -18.34 -14.77
C ALA A 231 -9.40 -18.24 -15.29
N GLN A 232 -8.72 -19.37 -15.49
CA GLN A 232 -7.38 -19.45 -16.04
C GLN A 232 -7.28 -18.84 -17.45
N ASP A 233 -8.33 -19.05 -18.28
CA ASP A 233 -8.36 -18.59 -19.67
C ASP A 233 -8.92 -17.16 -19.83
N ASN A 234 -9.71 -16.68 -18.87
CA ASN A 234 -10.50 -15.46 -19.03
C ASN A 234 -10.18 -14.34 -18.04
N LEU A 235 -9.37 -14.60 -17.02
CA LEU A 235 -8.98 -13.59 -16.04
C LEU A 235 -7.49 -13.25 -16.18
N THR A 236 -7.15 -12.03 -15.77
CA THR A 236 -5.76 -11.51 -15.75
C THR A 236 -5.38 -11.00 -14.35
N ARG A 237 -5.83 -11.73 -13.30
CA ARG A 237 -5.68 -11.28 -11.91
C ARG A 237 -4.70 -12.15 -11.15
N GLU A 238 -3.63 -11.52 -10.67
CA GLU A 238 -2.71 -12.14 -9.72
C GLU A 238 -3.11 -11.82 -8.26
N PRO A 239 -2.82 -12.69 -7.28
CA PRO A 239 -2.12 -13.97 -7.40
C PRO A 239 -3.03 -15.14 -7.82
N LEU A 240 -4.27 -14.89 -8.19
CA LEU A 240 -5.27 -15.92 -8.49
C LEU A 240 -4.81 -16.92 -9.58
N LEU A 241 -4.28 -16.40 -10.69
CA LEU A 241 -3.83 -17.26 -11.80
C LEU A 241 -2.66 -18.14 -11.40
N THR A 242 -1.68 -17.56 -10.69
CA THR A 242 -0.55 -18.33 -10.15
C THR A 242 -1.03 -19.43 -9.20
N LEU A 243 -2.02 -19.15 -8.34
CA LEU A 243 -2.58 -20.12 -7.40
C LEU A 243 -3.39 -21.22 -8.10
N ILE A 244 -4.19 -20.88 -9.11
CA ILE A 244 -4.95 -21.86 -9.90
C ILE A 244 -3.97 -22.81 -10.61
N LYS A 245 -2.90 -22.27 -11.22
CA LYS A 245 -1.89 -23.07 -11.88
C LYS A 245 -1.21 -24.01 -10.90
N LYS A 246 -0.76 -23.50 -9.76
CA LYS A 246 -0.15 -24.29 -8.69
C LYS A 246 -1.07 -25.42 -8.22
N TYR A 247 -2.37 -25.14 -8.05
CA TYR A 247 -3.36 -26.14 -7.65
C TYR A 247 -3.45 -27.29 -8.66
N PHE A 248 -3.49 -26.99 -9.96
CA PHE A 248 -3.55 -28.01 -10.99
C PHE A 248 -2.24 -28.78 -11.13
N ASP A 249 -1.09 -28.10 -11.03
CA ASP A 249 0.23 -28.75 -11.07
C ASP A 249 0.36 -29.76 -9.91
N GLU A 250 -0.09 -29.41 -8.69
CA GLU A 250 -0.07 -30.31 -7.50
C GLU A 250 -1.04 -31.51 -7.65
N GLU A 251 -2.19 -31.35 -8.36
CA GLU A 251 -3.10 -32.47 -8.65
C GLU A 251 -2.53 -33.45 -9.69
N ASP A 252 -1.77 -32.99 -10.67
CA ASP A 252 -1.20 -33.82 -11.73
C ASP A 252 0.01 -34.66 -11.23
N GLU A 253 0.58 -34.34 -10.06
CA GLU A 253 1.67 -35.10 -9.43
C GLU A 253 1.19 -36.25 -8.51
N ILE A 254 -0.14 -36.41 -8.29
CA ILE A 254 -0.75 -37.45 -7.43
C ILE A 254 -1.36 -38.54 -8.30
#